data_e38e621b6b77956cc203a4fd274bac7b
#
_entry.id   e38e621b6b77956cc203a4fd274bac7b
#
_cell.length_a   1.000
_cell.length_b   1.000
_cell.length_c   1.000
_cell.angle_alpha   90.00
_cell.angle_beta   90.00
_cell.angle_gamma   90.00
#
_symmetry.space_group_name_H-M   'P 1'
#
loop_
_entity.id
_entity.type
_entity.pdbx_description
1 polymer ?
#
loop_
_entity_poly.entity_id
_entity_poly.type
_entity_poly.pdbx_seq_one_letter_code
_entity_poly.pdbx_strand_id
1 'polypeptide(L)'
;KHIGLCNHEWSTPSALTSLGMIQQDEIRQIAGTSWHSSLPNEVNVRINKAVLDYDHVIILGPTMPHEVVGFSGGAKYLFPGISGPDMINATHWLGALASVIGTIGIKDTPVRAMIHAAAARLKTPVTLIALTVEGHGLGGLFIGDHLSAWSEAADLSARRHIRWVDTPFQRVLSCAPPMYDELWTAAKAMYKLEPAVAVGGEVVIYAPHLDTVSHVHGKYIYEVGYHILPYFLSDWERFKNIPLGVLAHSTHLRGSGVMENGVEKPNVRVTLASRISAEDCARLNLGYLDPRQINQEEWKDKQDQGILYVPKAGEILYRKK
;
A
#
# COMPACT_ATOMS: atom_id res chain seq x y z
N LYS A 1 -6.35 12.07 -35.84
CA LYS A 1 -5.11 11.78 -35.12
C LYS A 1 -5.41 10.59 -34.22
N HIS A 2 -4.61 9.54 -34.31
CA HIS A 2 -4.73 8.36 -33.45
C HIS A 2 -3.94 8.61 -32.15
N ILE A 3 -4.54 8.26 -31.00
CA ILE A 3 -3.85 8.24 -29.70
C ILE A 3 -3.26 6.84 -29.56
N GLY A 4 -1.94 6.76 -29.36
CA GLY A 4 -1.26 5.51 -29.04
C GLY A 4 -1.56 5.12 -27.59
N LEU A 5 -1.88 3.85 -27.35
CA LEU A 5 -2.02 3.28 -26.00
C LEU A 5 -0.87 2.28 -25.78
N CYS A 6 -0.18 2.40 -24.66
CA CYS A 6 0.85 1.46 -24.24
C CYS A 6 0.80 1.22 -22.72
N ASN A 7 1.15 0.01 -22.31
CA ASN A 7 1.33 -0.32 -20.92
C ASN A 7 2.79 -0.09 -20.50
N HIS A 8 2.99 0.17 -19.21
CA HIS A 8 4.34 0.25 -18.65
C HIS A 8 4.93 -1.14 -18.41
N GLU A 9 6.13 -1.35 -18.95
CA GLU A 9 6.89 -2.59 -18.78
C GLU A 9 7.99 -2.40 -17.71
N TRP A 10 7.60 -2.41 -16.46
CA TRP A 10 8.46 -2.09 -15.31
C TRP A 10 9.68 -3.00 -15.14
N SER A 11 9.59 -4.25 -15.61
CA SER A 11 10.65 -5.27 -15.50
C SER A 11 11.52 -5.38 -16.75
N THR A 12 11.22 -4.64 -17.82
CA THR A 12 11.97 -4.66 -19.09
C THR A 12 13.05 -3.57 -19.06
N PRO A 13 14.36 -3.92 -18.91
CA PRO A 13 15.42 -2.91 -18.78
C PRO A 13 15.50 -1.93 -19.94
N SER A 14 15.25 -2.39 -21.17
CA SER A 14 15.29 -1.57 -22.38
C SER A 14 14.14 -0.55 -22.49
N ALA A 15 13.06 -0.72 -21.71
CA ALA A 15 11.96 0.24 -21.64
C ALA A 15 12.24 1.39 -20.63
N LEU A 16 13.31 1.26 -19.84
CA LEU A 16 13.64 2.20 -18.77
C LEU A 16 14.90 3.02 -19.09
N THR A 17 14.96 4.24 -18.54
CA THR A 17 16.15 5.09 -18.56
C THR A 17 16.42 5.63 -17.15
N SER A 18 17.69 5.89 -16.82
CA SER A 18 18.10 6.46 -15.54
C SER A 18 18.07 7.99 -15.58
N LEU A 19 17.52 8.59 -14.55
CA LEU A 19 17.57 10.03 -14.27
C LEU A 19 18.63 10.38 -13.21
N GLY A 20 19.46 9.41 -12.82
CA GLY A 20 20.47 9.56 -11.77
C GLY A 20 20.20 8.68 -10.55
N MET A 21 21.00 8.89 -9.50
CA MET A 21 20.99 8.08 -8.28
C MET A 21 20.52 8.89 -7.09
N ILE A 22 19.76 8.28 -6.20
CA ILE A 22 19.58 8.75 -4.82
C ILE A 22 20.64 8.03 -3.99
N GLN A 23 21.59 8.76 -3.42
CA GLN A 23 22.72 8.21 -2.67
C GLN A 23 22.36 7.94 -1.22
N GLN A 24 23.15 7.12 -0.52
CA GLN A 24 22.88 6.68 0.85
C GLN A 24 22.60 7.83 1.82
N ASP A 25 23.37 8.92 1.74
CA ASP A 25 23.17 10.06 2.64
C ASP A 25 21.83 10.77 2.38
N GLU A 26 21.43 10.89 1.11
CA GLU A 26 20.10 11.41 0.73
C GLU A 26 19.00 10.46 1.21
N ILE A 27 19.19 9.13 1.07
CA ILE A 27 18.25 8.13 1.57
C ILE A 27 18.10 8.23 3.09
N ARG A 28 19.20 8.38 3.83
CA ARG A 28 19.19 8.56 5.30
C ARG A 28 18.43 9.82 5.71
N GLN A 29 18.71 10.92 5.03
CA GLN A 29 18.01 12.18 5.28
C GLN A 29 16.51 12.08 5.02
N ILE A 30 16.12 11.47 3.90
CA ILE A 30 14.72 11.25 3.52
C ILE A 30 14.02 10.32 4.52
N ALA A 31 14.64 9.22 4.88
CA ALA A 31 14.06 8.22 5.77
C ALA A 31 13.93 8.72 7.22
N GLY A 32 14.83 9.62 7.66
CA GLY A 32 14.81 10.17 9.00
C GLY A 32 14.75 9.08 10.08
N THR A 33 13.78 9.12 10.96
CA THR A 33 13.58 8.13 12.03
C THR A 33 13.21 6.74 11.52
N SER A 34 12.77 6.61 10.28
CA SER A 34 12.47 5.32 9.63
C SER A 34 13.69 4.72 8.94
N TRP A 35 14.88 5.34 9.06
CA TRP A 35 16.08 4.78 8.46
C TRP A 35 16.48 3.47 9.13
N HIS A 36 16.81 2.48 8.31
CA HIS A 36 17.36 1.19 8.74
C HIS A 36 18.40 0.71 7.73
N SER A 37 19.40 -0.05 8.18
CA SER A 37 20.49 -0.59 7.34
C SER A 37 20.04 -1.58 6.27
N SER A 38 18.81 -2.06 6.35
CA SER A 38 18.17 -2.90 5.31
C SER A 38 17.70 -2.11 4.09
N LEU A 39 17.67 -0.77 4.14
CA LEU A 39 17.46 0.05 2.95
C LEU A 39 18.67 -0.06 2.01
N PRO A 40 18.46 0.02 0.69
CA PRO A 40 19.56 0.02 -0.26
C PRO A 40 20.48 1.23 -0.03
N ASN A 41 21.78 1.04 -0.29
CA ASN A 41 22.78 2.13 -0.18
C ASN A 41 22.61 3.18 -1.27
N GLU A 42 22.02 2.81 -2.39
CA GLU A 42 21.72 3.69 -3.50
C GLU A 42 20.46 3.23 -4.23
N VAL A 43 19.73 4.16 -4.82
CA VAL A 43 18.53 3.88 -5.62
C VAL A 43 18.66 4.51 -6.99
N ASN A 44 18.67 3.69 -8.03
CA ASN A 44 18.67 4.20 -9.40
C ASN A 44 17.27 4.69 -9.76
N VAL A 45 17.15 5.98 -10.03
CA VAL A 45 15.88 6.62 -10.42
C VAL A 45 15.61 6.34 -11.89
N ARG A 46 15.13 5.12 -12.18
CA ARG A 46 14.75 4.72 -13.53
C ARG A 46 13.28 4.98 -13.80
N ILE A 47 12.98 5.52 -14.98
CA ILE A 47 11.61 5.81 -15.44
C ILE A 47 11.42 5.24 -16.85
N ASN A 48 10.17 5.01 -17.24
CA ASN A 48 9.83 4.66 -18.61
C ASN A 48 10.38 5.72 -19.58
N LYS A 49 11.25 5.31 -20.51
CA LYS A 49 11.95 6.21 -21.41
C LYS A 49 11.02 7.02 -22.31
N ALA A 50 9.82 6.49 -22.62
CA ALA A 50 8.84 7.19 -23.45
C ALA A 50 8.43 8.56 -22.86
N VAL A 51 8.57 8.77 -21.54
CA VAL A 51 8.31 10.08 -20.90
C VAL A 51 9.23 11.18 -21.45
N LEU A 52 10.43 10.82 -21.89
CA LEU A 52 11.44 11.77 -22.41
C LEU A 52 11.23 12.10 -23.90
N ASP A 53 10.36 11.36 -24.59
CA ASP A 53 10.04 11.60 -26.01
C ASP A 53 8.96 12.66 -26.20
N TYR A 54 8.41 13.22 -25.10
CA TYR A 54 7.35 14.20 -25.12
C TYR A 54 7.78 15.52 -24.49
N ASP A 55 7.26 16.64 -25.01
CA ASP A 55 7.51 17.98 -24.49
C ASP A 55 6.78 18.26 -23.17
N HIS A 56 5.73 17.48 -22.86
CA HIS A 56 4.91 17.67 -21.69
C HIS A 56 4.21 16.38 -21.26
N VAL A 57 4.14 16.13 -19.96
CA VAL A 57 3.44 14.99 -19.36
C VAL A 57 2.20 15.46 -18.62
N ILE A 58 1.06 14.84 -18.91
CA ILE A 58 -0.18 15.04 -18.16
C ILE A 58 -0.44 13.80 -17.32
N ILE A 59 -0.53 13.97 -16.01
CA ILE A 59 -0.94 12.93 -15.08
C ILE A 59 -2.43 13.11 -14.78
N LEU A 60 -3.22 12.06 -14.95
CA LEU A 60 -4.64 12.05 -14.59
C LEU A 60 -4.91 10.88 -13.64
N GLY A 61 -5.45 11.16 -12.46
CA GLY A 61 -5.84 10.07 -11.56
C GLY A 61 -6.27 10.50 -10.16
N PRO A 62 -6.86 9.56 -9.39
CA PRO A 62 -7.41 9.81 -8.07
C PRO A 62 -6.34 9.89 -6.99
N THR A 63 -6.66 10.68 -5.96
CA THR A 63 -5.90 10.80 -4.72
C THR A 63 -6.71 10.21 -3.59
N MET A 64 -6.18 9.13 -2.96
CA MET A 64 -6.83 8.40 -1.87
C MET A 64 -5.80 8.01 -0.80
N PRO A 65 -6.21 7.75 0.46
CA PRO A 65 -5.31 7.20 1.47
C PRO A 65 -4.63 5.93 0.99
N HIS A 66 -3.32 5.81 1.22
CA HIS A 66 -2.48 4.74 0.67
C HIS A 66 -1.44 4.26 1.68
N GLU A 67 -1.32 2.96 1.86
CA GLU A 67 -0.51 2.29 2.89
C GLU A 67 0.99 2.56 2.80
N VAL A 68 1.52 2.73 1.58
CA VAL A 68 2.96 2.94 1.36
C VAL A 68 3.35 4.41 1.39
N VAL A 69 2.54 5.28 0.80
CA VAL A 69 2.93 6.67 0.49
C VAL A 69 2.07 7.73 1.18
N GLY A 70 1.19 7.32 2.08
CA GLY A 70 0.24 8.18 2.77
C GLY A 70 -1.02 8.48 1.96
N PHE A 71 -0.88 9.16 0.83
CA PHE A 71 -1.92 9.33 -0.19
C PHE A 71 -1.40 8.94 -1.56
N SER A 72 -2.22 8.33 -2.38
CA SER A 72 -1.93 8.08 -3.81
C SER A 72 -1.92 9.38 -4.61
N GLY A 73 -1.74 9.29 -5.90
CA GLY A 73 -1.75 10.46 -6.78
C GLY A 73 -0.44 11.24 -6.82
N GLY A 74 -0.46 12.34 -7.57
CA GLY A 74 0.71 13.19 -7.75
C GLY A 74 1.86 12.49 -8.43
N ALA A 75 3.07 12.83 -8.04
CA ALA A 75 4.31 12.22 -8.55
C ALA A 75 4.40 10.71 -8.33
N LYS A 76 3.49 10.11 -7.52
CA LYS A 76 3.40 8.65 -7.39
C LYS A 76 3.13 7.94 -8.72
N TYR A 77 2.43 8.59 -9.65
CA TYR A 77 2.22 8.03 -10.99
C TYR A 77 3.51 7.94 -11.80
N LEU A 78 4.48 8.79 -11.50
CA LEU A 78 5.83 8.70 -12.07
C LEU A 78 6.68 7.68 -11.29
N PHE A 79 6.75 7.83 -9.96
CA PHE A 79 7.57 7.05 -9.06
C PHE A 79 6.76 6.53 -7.85
N PRO A 80 6.53 5.20 -7.72
CA PRO A 80 7.02 4.12 -8.59
C PRO A 80 6.13 3.79 -9.81
N GLY A 81 5.08 4.53 -10.12
CA GLY A 81 4.02 4.16 -11.05
C GLY A 81 4.49 3.73 -12.45
N ILE A 82 5.43 4.48 -13.05
CA ILE A 82 6.06 4.14 -14.34
C ILE A 82 7.59 4.06 -14.21
N SER A 83 8.07 3.61 -13.04
CA SER A 83 9.50 3.45 -12.75
C SER A 83 9.96 1.98 -12.80
N GLY A 84 11.26 1.78 -12.59
CA GLY A 84 11.85 0.44 -12.52
C GLY A 84 11.83 -0.18 -11.12
N PRO A 85 12.32 -1.44 -11.00
CA PRO A 85 12.31 -2.21 -9.76
C PRO A 85 13.00 -1.52 -8.58
N ASP A 86 14.05 -0.73 -8.83
CA ASP A 86 14.82 -0.07 -7.76
C ASP A 86 13.91 0.88 -6.95
N MET A 87 13.16 1.75 -7.65
CA MET A 87 12.23 2.67 -7.01
C MET A 87 11.05 1.94 -6.36
N ILE A 88 10.53 0.88 -7.01
CA ILE A 88 9.46 0.05 -6.46
C ILE A 88 9.91 -0.54 -5.12
N ASN A 89 11.05 -1.22 -5.11
CA ASN A 89 11.56 -1.88 -3.91
C ASN A 89 11.91 -0.88 -2.80
N ALA A 90 12.63 0.19 -3.11
CA ALA A 90 13.03 1.18 -2.12
C ALA A 90 11.85 1.89 -1.47
N THR A 91 10.87 2.35 -2.27
CA THR A 91 9.69 3.04 -1.75
C THR A 91 8.79 2.14 -0.91
N HIS A 92 8.58 0.89 -1.33
CA HIS A 92 7.74 -0.04 -0.58
C HIS A 92 8.41 -0.44 0.74
N TRP A 93 9.71 -0.74 0.72
CA TRP A 93 10.43 -1.11 1.94
C TRP A 93 10.54 0.05 2.93
N LEU A 94 10.80 1.27 2.44
CA LEU A 94 10.75 2.46 3.29
C LEU A 94 9.36 2.65 3.91
N GLY A 95 8.29 2.36 3.16
CA GLY A 95 6.92 2.36 3.67
C GLY A 95 6.69 1.32 4.77
N ALA A 96 7.26 0.13 4.65
CA ALA A 96 7.22 -0.89 5.69
C ALA A 96 7.96 -0.44 6.97
N LEU A 97 9.16 0.15 6.81
CA LEU A 97 9.95 0.69 7.93
C LEU A 97 9.25 1.86 8.63
N ALA A 98 8.51 2.69 7.89
CA ALA A 98 7.70 3.79 8.44
C ALA A 98 6.40 3.31 9.10
N SER A 99 6.02 2.07 8.90
CA SER A 99 4.77 1.39 9.27
C SER A 99 3.52 1.91 8.54
N VAL A 100 2.53 1.03 8.38
CA VAL A 100 1.22 1.41 7.80
C VAL A 100 0.53 2.46 8.65
N ILE A 101 0.50 2.27 9.98
CA ILE A 101 -0.16 3.20 10.91
C ILE A 101 0.50 4.59 10.86
N GLY A 102 1.82 4.64 10.75
CA GLY A 102 2.60 5.88 10.63
C GLY A 102 2.53 6.55 9.24
N THR A 103 1.93 5.88 8.26
CA THR A 103 1.95 6.33 6.86
C THR A 103 0.56 6.61 6.30
N ILE A 104 -0.36 5.65 6.40
CA ILE A 104 -1.64 5.70 5.69
C ILE A 104 -2.49 6.91 6.08
N GLY A 105 -2.89 7.71 5.10
CA GLY A 105 -3.67 8.94 5.33
C GLY A 105 -2.87 10.12 5.90
N ILE A 106 -1.53 10.06 5.85
CA ILE A 106 -0.62 11.16 6.23
C ILE A 106 0.02 11.71 4.95
N LYS A 107 0.03 13.03 4.79
CA LYS A 107 0.59 13.68 3.57
C LYS A 107 2.11 13.61 3.55
N ASP A 108 2.73 14.02 4.65
CA ASP A 108 4.19 14.16 4.75
C ASP A 108 4.76 12.86 5.32
N THR A 109 5.24 12.00 4.42
CA THR A 109 5.84 10.72 4.76
C THR A 109 7.23 10.60 4.16
N PRO A 110 8.14 9.80 4.74
CA PRO A 110 9.45 9.55 4.15
C PRO A 110 9.36 9.02 2.71
N VAL A 111 8.37 8.17 2.44
CA VAL A 111 8.17 7.64 1.08
C VAL A 111 7.74 8.74 0.10
N ARG A 112 6.87 9.66 0.54
CA ARG A 112 6.47 10.80 -0.28
C ARG A 112 7.67 11.72 -0.57
N ALA A 113 8.53 11.95 0.41
CA ALA A 113 9.77 12.70 0.21
C ALA A 113 10.70 12.02 -0.81
N MET A 114 10.85 10.69 -0.76
CA MET A 114 11.63 9.94 -1.75
C MET A 114 11.06 10.06 -3.16
N ILE A 115 9.73 10.00 -3.30
CA ILE A 115 9.03 10.19 -4.57
C ILE A 115 9.29 11.60 -5.13
N HIS A 116 9.22 12.63 -4.28
CA HIS A 116 9.48 14.01 -4.70
C HIS A 116 10.94 14.21 -5.09
N ALA A 117 11.89 13.63 -4.36
CA ALA A 117 13.30 13.64 -4.71
C ALA A 117 13.57 12.97 -6.08
N ALA A 118 12.90 11.87 -6.36
CA ALA A 118 12.97 11.23 -7.67
C ALA A 118 12.34 12.10 -8.78
N ALA A 119 11.16 12.66 -8.53
CA ALA A 119 10.44 13.49 -9.49
C ALA A 119 11.20 14.78 -9.84
N ALA A 120 11.92 15.36 -8.89
CA ALA A 120 12.76 16.54 -9.12
C ALA A 120 13.91 16.32 -10.14
N ARG A 121 14.24 15.07 -10.46
CA ARG A 121 15.23 14.70 -11.49
C ARG A 121 14.63 14.68 -12.91
N LEU A 122 13.32 14.64 -13.03
CA LEU A 122 12.64 14.71 -14.33
C LEU A 122 12.59 16.14 -14.83
N LYS A 123 13.14 16.38 -16.03
CA LYS A 123 13.16 17.71 -16.66
C LYS A 123 11.91 18.00 -17.49
N THR A 124 11.22 16.97 -17.96
CA THR A 124 10.00 17.13 -18.73
C THR A 124 8.90 17.79 -17.87
N PRO A 125 8.28 18.88 -18.31
CA PRO A 125 7.21 19.53 -17.57
C PRO A 125 6.04 18.60 -17.31
N VAL A 126 5.47 18.70 -16.10
CA VAL A 126 4.37 17.83 -15.66
C VAL A 126 3.19 18.66 -15.19
N THR A 127 2.01 18.38 -15.74
CA THR A 127 0.73 18.88 -15.21
C THR A 127 -0.04 17.73 -14.58
N LEU A 128 -0.51 17.94 -13.37
CA LEU A 128 -1.37 16.98 -12.66
C LEU A 128 -2.85 17.42 -12.77
N ILE A 129 -3.69 16.47 -13.12
CA ILE A 129 -5.14 16.52 -12.99
C ILE A 129 -5.51 15.52 -11.88
N ALA A 130 -5.55 16.02 -10.65
CA ALA A 130 -5.83 15.22 -9.46
C ALA A 130 -7.34 15.16 -9.22
N LEU A 131 -7.84 13.95 -9.00
CA LEU A 131 -9.26 13.70 -8.73
C LEU A 131 -9.44 13.28 -7.27
N THR A 132 -10.52 13.75 -6.65
CA THR A 132 -11.07 13.12 -5.45
C THR A 132 -12.41 12.50 -5.83
N VAL A 133 -12.51 11.18 -5.72
CA VAL A 133 -13.69 10.41 -6.16
C VAL A 133 -14.51 10.05 -4.92
N GLU A 134 -15.83 10.15 -5.00
CA GLU A 134 -16.75 9.77 -3.94
C GLU A 134 -17.88 8.92 -4.53
N GLY A 135 -17.96 7.66 -4.15
CA GLY A 135 -18.89 6.71 -4.74
C GLY A 135 -18.66 6.55 -6.25
N HIS A 136 -19.63 6.96 -7.06
CA HIS A 136 -19.54 6.96 -8.54
C HIS A 136 -19.33 8.34 -9.13
N GLY A 137 -19.10 9.36 -8.29
CA GLY A 137 -19.01 10.76 -8.71
C GLY A 137 -17.64 11.39 -8.48
N LEU A 138 -17.47 12.57 -9.07
CA LEU A 138 -16.31 13.42 -8.84
C LEU A 138 -16.59 14.32 -7.64
N GLY A 139 -15.84 14.13 -6.55
CA GLY A 139 -15.91 14.94 -5.35
C GLY A 139 -15.06 16.20 -5.42
N GLY A 140 -14.00 16.21 -6.26
CA GLY A 140 -13.11 17.36 -6.48
C GLY A 140 -12.15 17.14 -7.63
N LEU A 141 -11.76 18.26 -8.28
CA LEU A 141 -10.82 18.32 -9.39
C LEU A 141 -9.81 19.42 -9.11
N PHE A 142 -8.52 19.09 -9.17
CA PHE A 142 -7.42 20.02 -8.95
C PHE A 142 -6.43 19.90 -10.09
N ILE A 143 -6.09 21.02 -10.72
CA ILE A 143 -5.20 21.07 -11.90
C ILE A 143 -4.05 22.01 -11.59
N GLY A 144 -2.83 21.56 -11.80
CA GLY A 144 -1.63 22.36 -11.57
C GLY A 144 -0.34 21.53 -11.59
N ASP A 145 0.67 22.02 -10.94
CA ASP A 145 1.88 21.23 -10.70
C ASP A 145 1.62 20.03 -9.78
N HIS A 146 2.47 19.01 -9.86
CA HIS A 146 2.26 17.75 -9.17
C HIS A 146 2.42 17.80 -7.65
N LEU A 147 2.85 18.94 -7.08
CA LEU A 147 2.94 19.15 -5.63
C LEU A 147 1.68 19.81 -5.09
N SER A 148 1.36 21.04 -5.60
CA SER A 148 0.25 21.83 -5.09
C SER A 148 -1.11 21.21 -5.42
N ALA A 149 -1.35 20.80 -6.65
CA ALA A 149 -2.61 20.15 -7.04
C ALA A 149 -2.83 18.84 -6.29
N TRP A 150 -1.76 18.03 -6.07
CA TRP A 150 -1.83 16.84 -5.25
C TRP A 150 -2.13 17.16 -3.78
N SER A 151 -1.48 18.18 -3.24
CA SER A 151 -1.64 18.57 -1.84
C SER A 151 -3.10 18.92 -1.52
N GLU A 152 -3.75 19.71 -2.36
CA GLU A 152 -5.16 20.07 -2.21
C GLU A 152 -6.10 18.87 -2.39
N ALA A 153 -5.81 18.00 -3.36
CA ALA A 153 -6.55 16.76 -3.55
C ALA A 153 -6.42 15.81 -2.35
N ALA A 154 -5.23 15.74 -1.73
CA ALA A 154 -5.00 14.93 -0.53
C ALA A 154 -5.77 15.48 0.69
N ASP A 155 -5.84 16.81 0.85
CA ASP A 155 -6.61 17.44 1.92
C ASP A 155 -8.12 17.18 1.78
N LEU A 156 -8.64 17.26 0.55
CA LEU A 156 -10.03 16.89 0.29
C LEU A 156 -10.24 15.39 0.51
N SER A 157 -9.34 14.56 0.03
CA SER A 157 -9.38 13.12 0.23
C SER A 157 -9.35 12.74 1.71
N ALA A 158 -8.54 13.42 2.53
CA ALA A 158 -8.51 13.18 3.97
C ALA A 158 -9.89 13.44 4.61
N ARG A 159 -10.55 14.53 4.23
CA ARG A 159 -11.90 14.84 4.72
C ARG A 159 -12.97 13.86 4.26
N ARG A 160 -12.82 13.28 3.06
CA ARG A 160 -13.83 12.41 2.44
C ARG A 160 -13.61 10.93 2.73
N HIS A 161 -12.35 10.49 2.78
CA HIS A 161 -12.01 9.07 2.84
C HIS A 161 -11.43 8.61 4.17
N ILE A 162 -11.28 9.50 5.18
CA ILE A 162 -10.87 9.08 6.52
C ILE A 162 -12.08 9.17 7.46
N ARG A 163 -12.39 8.05 8.11
CA ARG A 163 -13.38 7.96 9.18
C ARG A 163 -12.66 7.84 10.52
N TRP A 164 -12.78 8.87 11.33
CA TRP A 164 -12.23 8.89 12.68
C TRP A 164 -13.19 8.20 13.64
N VAL A 165 -12.66 7.29 14.47
CA VAL A 165 -13.41 6.59 15.50
C VAL A 165 -12.82 6.88 16.88
N ASP A 166 -13.67 6.95 17.90
CA ASP A 166 -13.24 7.25 19.27
C ASP A 166 -12.74 5.96 19.96
N THR A 167 -13.40 4.85 19.70
CA THR A 167 -13.07 3.54 20.29
C THR A 167 -12.67 2.55 19.19
N PRO A 168 -11.55 1.83 19.35
CA PRO A 168 -11.14 0.84 18.38
C PRO A 168 -12.05 -0.40 18.44
N PHE A 169 -12.19 -1.06 17.30
CA PHE A 169 -13.03 -2.26 17.15
C PHE A 169 -12.27 -3.52 17.55
N GLN A 170 -12.98 -4.46 18.17
CA GLN A 170 -12.45 -5.79 18.49
C GLN A 170 -12.52 -6.74 17.30
N ARG A 171 -13.56 -6.60 16.47
CA ARG A 171 -13.76 -7.44 15.29
C ARG A 171 -14.23 -6.60 14.10
N VAL A 172 -13.67 -6.88 12.95
CA VAL A 172 -14.03 -6.21 11.70
C VAL A 172 -14.33 -7.27 10.64
N LEU A 173 -15.49 -7.19 9.99
CA LEU A 173 -15.75 -7.88 8.73
C LEU A 173 -15.56 -6.90 7.58
N SER A 174 -14.55 -7.16 6.77
CA SER A 174 -14.11 -6.30 5.68
C SER A 174 -14.35 -6.99 4.34
N CYS A 175 -15.36 -6.57 3.60
CA CYS A 175 -15.75 -7.18 2.34
C CYS A 175 -14.93 -6.63 1.18
N ALA A 176 -14.03 -7.43 0.63
CA ALA A 176 -13.24 -7.08 -0.55
C ALA A 176 -14.13 -7.09 -1.80
N PRO A 177 -14.15 -6.01 -2.60
CA PRO A 177 -14.93 -5.95 -3.82
C PRO A 177 -14.36 -6.90 -4.90
N PRO A 178 -15.20 -7.44 -5.81
CA PRO A 178 -14.79 -8.41 -6.83
C PRO A 178 -13.66 -7.93 -7.78
N MET A 179 -13.44 -6.62 -7.87
CA MET A 179 -12.31 -6.07 -8.63
C MET A 179 -10.94 -6.38 -8.03
N TYR A 180 -10.86 -6.84 -6.78
CA TYR A 180 -9.64 -7.36 -6.17
C TYR A 180 -9.60 -8.87 -6.43
N ASP A 181 -8.98 -9.27 -7.53
CA ASP A 181 -8.93 -10.63 -8.05
C ASP A 181 -7.80 -11.48 -7.47
N GLU A 182 -6.94 -10.88 -6.65
CA GLU A 182 -5.86 -11.54 -5.91
C GLU A 182 -5.74 -10.98 -4.48
N LEU A 183 -5.16 -11.75 -3.55
CA LEU A 183 -4.96 -11.31 -2.16
C LEU A 183 -4.03 -10.09 -2.08
N TRP A 184 -3.08 -9.96 -3.00
CA TRP A 184 -2.20 -8.80 -3.09
C TRP A 184 -2.98 -7.48 -3.12
N THR A 185 -4.00 -7.40 -3.97
CA THR A 185 -4.85 -6.20 -4.07
C THR A 185 -5.92 -6.17 -2.97
N ALA A 186 -6.44 -7.33 -2.56
CA ALA A 186 -7.44 -7.44 -1.50
C ALA A 186 -6.90 -7.13 -0.09
N ALA A 187 -5.58 -7.07 0.09
CA ALA A 187 -4.93 -6.61 1.32
C ALA A 187 -5.41 -5.21 1.76
N LYS A 188 -5.93 -4.39 0.82
CA LYS A 188 -6.60 -3.11 1.13
C LYS A 188 -7.74 -3.27 2.14
N ALA A 189 -8.37 -4.44 2.18
CA ALA A 189 -9.41 -4.76 3.15
C ALA A 189 -8.89 -4.92 4.59
N MET A 190 -7.57 -5.07 4.77
CA MET A 190 -6.92 -5.14 6.08
C MET A 190 -6.31 -3.80 6.47
N TYR A 191 -5.32 -3.30 5.76
CA TYR A 191 -4.51 -2.18 6.24
C TYR A 191 -5.24 -0.82 6.25
N LYS A 192 -6.37 -0.68 5.58
CA LYS A 192 -7.25 0.49 5.73
C LYS A 192 -8.09 0.47 7.00
N LEU A 193 -8.07 -0.63 7.73
CA LEU A 193 -8.85 -0.82 8.96
C LEU A 193 -7.97 -0.99 10.19
N GLU A 194 -6.73 -1.48 10.01
CA GLU A 194 -5.78 -1.69 11.10
C GLU A 194 -5.71 -0.51 12.09
N PRO A 195 -5.64 0.77 11.64
CA PRO A 195 -5.52 1.90 12.57
C PRO A 195 -6.76 2.13 13.46
N ALA A 196 -7.85 1.40 13.21
CA ALA A 196 -9.08 1.45 14.02
C ALA A 196 -9.38 0.13 14.74
N VAL A 197 -8.47 -0.85 14.70
CA VAL A 197 -8.64 -2.15 15.38
C VAL A 197 -7.87 -2.14 16.70
N ALA A 198 -8.47 -2.71 17.73
CA ALA A 198 -7.83 -2.86 19.04
C ALA A 198 -6.69 -3.88 19.00
N VAL A 199 -5.70 -3.70 19.85
CA VAL A 199 -4.66 -4.72 20.05
C VAL A 199 -5.32 -6.02 20.54
N GLY A 200 -5.00 -7.13 19.88
CA GLY A 200 -5.65 -8.43 20.08
C GLY A 200 -6.96 -8.61 19.31
N GLY A 201 -7.40 -7.59 18.58
CA GLY A 201 -8.58 -7.67 17.72
C GLY A 201 -8.37 -8.46 16.44
N GLU A 202 -9.40 -8.54 15.62
CA GLU A 202 -9.43 -9.35 14.39
C GLU A 202 -10.02 -8.59 13.20
N VAL A 203 -9.35 -8.70 12.04
CA VAL A 203 -9.90 -8.34 10.75
C VAL A 203 -10.17 -9.62 9.96
N VAL A 204 -11.43 -9.85 9.62
CA VAL A 204 -11.85 -10.90 8.69
C VAL A 204 -11.98 -10.28 7.30
N ILE A 205 -11.10 -10.67 6.39
CA ILE A 205 -11.19 -10.29 4.97
C ILE A 205 -12.18 -11.24 4.30
N TYR A 206 -13.37 -10.75 4.00
CA TYR A 206 -14.39 -11.52 3.30
C TYR A 206 -14.27 -11.32 1.79
N ALA A 207 -13.82 -12.34 1.11
CA ALA A 207 -13.55 -12.34 -0.33
C ALA A 207 -13.93 -13.70 -0.98
N PRO A 208 -15.21 -14.08 -1.02
CA PRO A 208 -15.65 -15.42 -1.45
C PRO A 208 -15.34 -15.72 -2.92
N HIS A 209 -15.01 -14.70 -3.71
CA HIS A 209 -14.58 -14.82 -5.10
C HIS A 209 -13.08 -15.14 -5.27
N LEU A 210 -12.27 -14.90 -4.25
CA LEU A 210 -10.82 -14.85 -4.34
C LEU A 210 -10.19 -16.22 -4.10
N ASP A 211 -9.37 -16.69 -5.03
CA ASP A 211 -8.65 -17.98 -4.99
C ASP A 211 -7.13 -17.85 -5.27
N THR A 212 -6.67 -16.64 -5.56
CA THR A 212 -5.27 -16.36 -5.96
C THR A 212 -4.59 -15.46 -4.93
N VAL A 213 -3.37 -15.81 -4.53
CA VAL A 213 -2.56 -14.99 -3.60
C VAL A 213 -1.92 -13.81 -4.35
N SER A 214 -1.22 -14.07 -5.44
CA SER A 214 -0.73 -13.03 -6.36
C SER A 214 -0.36 -13.64 -7.71
N HIS A 215 -0.77 -12.99 -8.79
CA HIS A 215 -0.43 -13.39 -10.15
C HIS A 215 1.05 -13.20 -10.47
N VAL A 216 1.69 -12.18 -9.87
CA VAL A 216 3.08 -11.83 -10.16
C VAL A 216 4.04 -12.31 -9.06
N HIS A 217 3.65 -12.16 -7.80
CA HIS A 217 4.54 -12.35 -6.65
C HIS A 217 4.22 -13.59 -5.81
N GLY A 218 3.25 -14.41 -6.23
CA GLY A 218 2.76 -15.57 -5.47
C GLY A 218 3.88 -16.50 -5.00
N LYS A 219 4.86 -16.81 -5.87
CA LYS A 219 6.01 -17.65 -5.52
C LYS A 219 6.74 -17.13 -4.27
N TYR A 220 7.07 -15.84 -4.24
CA TYR A 220 7.77 -15.25 -3.10
C TYR A 220 6.88 -15.15 -1.86
N ILE A 221 5.60 -14.83 -2.03
CA ILE A 221 4.67 -14.77 -0.88
C ILE A 221 4.52 -16.16 -0.25
N TYR A 222 4.43 -17.24 -1.02
CA TYR A 222 4.40 -18.61 -0.48
C TYR A 222 5.73 -19.03 0.16
N GLU A 223 6.86 -18.42 -0.23
CA GLU A 223 8.17 -18.66 0.37
C GLU A 223 8.32 -17.95 1.72
N VAL A 224 7.86 -16.70 1.84
CA VAL A 224 8.11 -15.89 3.03
C VAL A 224 6.93 -15.83 4.01
N GLY A 225 5.68 -16.01 3.54
CA GLY A 225 4.46 -15.83 4.33
C GLY A 225 4.15 -14.36 4.63
N TYR A 226 3.13 -14.14 5.46
CA TYR A 226 2.76 -12.81 5.97
C TYR A 226 3.23 -12.67 7.42
N HIS A 227 4.14 -11.73 7.65
CA HIS A 227 4.77 -11.51 8.94
C HIS A 227 4.91 -10.03 9.26
N ILE A 228 4.97 -9.70 10.56
CA ILE A 228 5.27 -8.34 11.01
C ILE A 228 6.70 -7.92 10.61
N LEU A 229 6.95 -6.62 10.49
CA LEU A 229 8.27 -6.10 10.13
C LEU A 229 9.42 -6.64 11.02
N PRO A 230 9.30 -6.66 12.36
CA PRO A 230 10.37 -7.19 13.23
C PRO A 230 10.76 -8.65 12.94
N TYR A 231 9.86 -9.48 12.42
CA TYR A 231 10.19 -10.85 12.02
C TYR A 231 11.23 -10.87 10.91
N PHE A 232 11.07 -10.08 9.86
CA PHE A 232 12.04 -10.01 8.77
C PHE A 232 13.36 -9.37 9.20
N LEU A 233 13.30 -8.35 10.05
CA LEU A 233 14.51 -7.66 10.52
C LEU A 233 15.32 -8.52 11.51
N SER A 234 14.68 -9.41 12.26
CA SER A 234 15.37 -10.32 13.22
C SER A 234 16.25 -11.37 12.55
N ASP A 235 15.98 -11.71 11.28
CA ASP A 235 16.77 -12.65 10.49
C ASP A 235 17.00 -12.09 9.07
N TRP A 236 17.52 -10.85 9.02
CA TRP A 236 17.70 -10.11 7.76
C TRP A 236 18.55 -10.87 6.73
N GLU A 237 19.57 -11.58 7.16
CA GLU A 237 20.44 -12.34 6.25
C GLU A 237 19.67 -13.40 5.44
N ARG A 238 18.64 -13.98 6.01
CA ARG A 238 17.74 -14.92 5.33
C ARG A 238 16.89 -14.24 4.26
N PHE A 239 16.44 -13.01 4.53
CA PHE A 239 15.41 -12.35 3.70
C PHE A 239 15.94 -11.29 2.73
N LYS A 240 17.19 -10.84 2.88
CA LYS A 240 17.77 -9.73 2.09
C LYS A 240 17.75 -9.91 0.58
N ASN A 241 17.64 -11.16 0.09
CA ASN A 241 17.59 -11.49 -1.35
C ASN A 241 16.15 -11.60 -1.90
N ILE A 242 15.14 -11.50 -1.05
CA ILE A 242 13.73 -11.42 -1.47
C ILE A 242 13.44 -10.00 -1.94
N PRO A 243 12.66 -9.80 -3.03
CA PRO A 243 12.28 -8.45 -3.45
C PRO A 243 11.65 -7.65 -2.31
N LEU A 244 12.21 -6.48 -2.01
CA LEU A 244 11.79 -5.67 -0.87
C LEU A 244 10.31 -5.27 -0.92
N GLY A 245 9.76 -5.10 -2.13
CA GLY A 245 8.32 -4.85 -2.31
C GLY A 245 7.45 -6.00 -1.83
N VAL A 246 7.94 -7.25 -1.93
CA VAL A 246 7.23 -8.44 -1.42
C VAL A 246 7.28 -8.47 0.10
N LEU A 247 8.44 -8.25 0.70
CA LEU A 247 8.57 -8.19 2.16
C LEU A 247 7.69 -7.06 2.74
N ALA A 248 7.68 -5.90 2.10
CA ALA A 248 6.83 -4.78 2.48
C ALA A 248 5.34 -5.15 2.42
N HIS A 249 4.90 -5.77 1.33
CA HIS A 249 3.51 -6.23 1.20
C HIS A 249 3.14 -7.24 2.28
N SER A 250 4.06 -8.17 2.58
CA SER A 250 3.88 -9.13 3.67
C SER A 250 3.60 -8.43 5.00
N THR A 251 4.41 -7.41 5.35
CA THR A 251 4.22 -6.66 6.60
C THR A 251 2.91 -5.85 6.59
N HIS A 252 2.55 -5.27 5.45
CA HIS A 252 1.36 -4.44 5.34
C HIS A 252 0.08 -5.27 5.57
N LEU A 253 0.00 -6.47 5.04
CA LEU A 253 -1.17 -7.33 5.26
C LEU A 253 -1.17 -7.93 6.67
N ARG A 254 0.00 -8.28 7.22
CA ARG A 254 0.10 -8.83 8.57
C ARG A 254 -0.17 -7.79 9.65
N GLY A 255 0.16 -6.53 9.35
CA GLY A 255 0.02 -5.40 10.27
C GLY A 255 1.18 -5.24 11.25
N SER A 256 0.99 -4.39 12.23
CA SER A 256 1.95 -4.05 13.26
C SER A 256 2.04 -5.14 14.33
N GLY A 257 3.17 -5.20 15.03
CA GLY A 257 3.38 -6.16 16.12
C GLY A 257 4.79 -6.09 16.67
N VAL A 258 5.11 -6.99 17.59
CA VAL A 258 6.41 -7.12 18.25
C VAL A 258 6.92 -8.55 18.21
N MET A 259 8.23 -8.72 18.32
CA MET A 259 8.85 -10.02 18.62
C MET A 259 9.07 -10.13 20.11
N GLU A 260 8.53 -11.18 20.76
CA GLU A 260 8.75 -11.47 22.17
C GLU A 260 9.31 -12.88 22.32
N ASN A 261 10.49 -13.00 22.90
CA ASN A 261 11.18 -14.29 23.11
C ASN A 261 11.30 -15.13 21.83
N GLY A 262 11.55 -14.47 20.67
CA GLY A 262 11.66 -15.13 19.38
C GLY A 262 10.31 -15.51 18.74
N VAL A 263 9.19 -15.15 19.36
CA VAL A 263 7.85 -15.42 18.86
C VAL A 263 7.20 -14.13 18.34
N GLU A 264 6.62 -14.21 17.17
CA GLU A 264 5.87 -13.12 16.53
C GLU A 264 4.53 -12.89 17.25
N LYS A 265 4.27 -11.65 17.66
CA LYS A 265 3.01 -11.22 18.27
C LYS A 265 2.43 -10.04 17.47
N PRO A 266 1.60 -10.30 16.48
CA PRO A 266 0.91 -9.24 15.75
C PRO A 266 -0.15 -8.57 16.64
N ASN A 267 -0.33 -7.27 16.44
CA ASN A 267 -1.37 -6.51 17.16
C ASN A 267 -2.78 -6.89 16.72
N VAL A 268 -2.93 -7.37 15.47
CA VAL A 268 -4.22 -7.72 14.88
C VAL A 268 -4.14 -9.11 14.29
N ARG A 269 -5.16 -9.94 14.55
CA ARG A 269 -5.32 -11.20 13.85
C ARG A 269 -5.96 -10.96 12.49
N VAL A 270 -5.34 -11.48 11.44
CA VAL A 270 -5.88 -11.41 10.07
C VAL A 270 -6.38 -12.77 9.68
N THR A 271 -7.68 -12.85 9.41
CA THR A 271 -8.38 -14.07 8.99
C THR A 271 -8.92 -13.86 7.58
N LEU A 272 -8.64 -14.82 6.70
CA LEU A 272 -9.12 -14.80 5.32
C LEU A 272 -10.33 -15.71 5.16
N ALA A 273 -11.42 -15.15 4.67
CA ALA A 273 -12.63 -15.89 4.31
C ALA A 273 -12.80 -15.85 2.77
N SER A 274 -12.18 -16.82 2.10
CA SER A 274 -12.09 -16.88 0.63
C SER A 274 -12.04 -18.32 0.13
N ARG A 275 -11.78 -18.50 -1.16
CA ARG A 275 -11.54 -19.83 -1.77
C ARG A 275 -10.08 -20.28 -1.67
N ILE A 276 -9.16 -19.44 -1.19
CA ILE A 276 -7.81 -19.89 -0.81
C ILE A 276 -7.97 -20.90 0.32
N SER A 277 -7.31 -22.04 0.22
CA SER A 277 -7.49 -23.16 1.12
C SER A 277 -7.06 -22.85 2.58
N ALA A 278 -7.60 -23.57 3.55
CA ALA A 278 -7.17 -23.48 4.94
C ALA A 278 -5.67 -23.83 5.09
N GLU A 279 -5.19 -24.79 4.30
CA GLU A 279 -3.77 -25.20 4.26
C GLU A 279 -2.88 -24.05 3.76
N ASP A 280 -3.27 -23.41 2.65
CA ASP A 280 -2.56 -22.25 2.13
C ASP A 280 -2.59 -21.07 3.12
N CYS A 281 -3.73 -20.79 3.74
CA CYS A 281 -3.81 -19.75 4.77
C CYS A 281 -2.85 -20.04 5.93
N ALA A 282 -2.79 -21.29 6.41
CA ALA A 282 -1.85 -21.67 7.46
C ALA A 282 -0.39 -21.51 7.01
N ARG A 283 -0.05 -21.94 5.79
CA ARG A 283 1.28 -21.74 5.20
C ARG A 283 1.65 -20.26 5.08
N LEU A 284 0.67 -19.42 4.80
CA LEU A 284 0.82 -17.97 4.67
C LEU A 284 0.79 -17.23 6.02
N ASN A 285 0.70 -17.94 7.14
CA ASN A 285 0.57 -17.34 8.49
C ASN A 285 -0.69 -16.47 8.64
N LEU A 286 -1.79 -16.88 8.02
CA LEU A 286 -3.10 -16.24 8.13
C LEU A 286 -4.13 -17.17 8.78
N GLY A 287 -5.12 -16.60 9.46
CA GLY A 287 -6.31 -17.34 9.87
C GLY A 287 -7.17 -17.72 8.66
N TYR A 288 -7.96 -18.78 8.79
CA TYR A 288 -8.93 -19.20 7.79
C TYR A 288 -10.33 -19.28 8.38
N LEU A 289 -11.31 -18.84 7.60
CA LEU A 289 -12.74 -19.04 7.87
C LEU A 289 -13.44 -19.40 6.55
N ASP A 290 -14.29 -20.41 6.58
CA ASP A 290 -15.10 -20.77 5.41
C ASP A 290 -16.06 -19.61 5.08
N PRO A 291 -15.97 -18.99 3.90
CA PRO A 291 -16.81 -17.85 3.55
C PRO A 291 -18.31 -18.17 3.54
N ARG A 292 -18.70 -19.45 3.40
CA ARG A 292 -20.09 -19.90 3.46
C ARG A 292 -20.68 -19.84 4.87
N GLN A 293 -19.84 -19.79 5.90
CA GLN A 293 -20.26 -19.67 7.30
C GLN A 293 -20.47 -18.22 7.74
N ILE A 294 -20.17 -17.24 6.88
CA ILE A 294 -20.34 -15.82 7.20
C ILE A 294 -21.74 -15.36 6.80
N ASN A 295 -22.55 -15.08 7.80
CA ASN A 295 -23.78 -14.32 7.62
C ASN A 295 -23.49 -12.83 7.84
N GLN A 296 -23.43 -12.04 6.76
CA GLN A 296 -23.08 -10.61 6.83
C GLN A 296 -24.09 -9.79 7.66
N GLU A 297 -25.37 -10.21 7.72
CA GLU A 297 -26.38 -9.50 8.51
C GLU A 297 -26.05 -9.49 10.01
N GLU A 298 -25.40 -10.52 10.50
CA GLU A 298 -24.98 -10.61 11.91
C GLU A 298 -23.88 -9.63 12.30
N TRP A 299 -23.23 -8.96 11.34
CA TRP A 299 -22.17 -7.99 11.58
C TRP A 299 -22.64 -6.54 11.51
N LYS A 300 -23.85 -6.29 10.99
CA LYS A 300 -24.38 -4.95 10.82
C LYS A 300 -24.79 -4.33 12.14
N ASP A 301 -24.67 -3.01 12.23
CA ASP A 301 -25.19 -2.16 13.30
C ASP A 301 -24.77 -2.58 14.72
N LYS A 302 -23.53 -3.09 14.87
CA LYS A 302 -22.93 -3.56 16.14
C LYS A 302 -21.67 -2.79 16.55
N GLN A 303 -21.55 -1.55 16.12
CA GLN A 303 -20.37 -0.72 16.42
C GLN A 303 -20.23 -0.43 17.93
N ASP A 304 -21.33 -0.28 18.64
CA ASP A 304 -21.42 -0.16 20.10
C ASP A 304 -20.92 -1.42 20.83
N GLN A 305 -20.93 -2.58 20.16
CA GLN A 305 -20.38 -3.84 20.68
C GLN A 305 -18.92 -4.08 20.23
N GLY A 306 -18.26 -3.09 19.63
CA GLY A 306 -16.90 -3.20 19.14
C GLY A 306 -16.77 -4.01 17.84
N ILE A 307 -17.85 -4.14 17.06
CA ILE A 307 -17.87 -4.86 15.78
C ILE A 307 -18.11 -3.88 14.63
N LEU A 308 -17.23 -3.87 13.65
CA LEU A 308 -17.37 -3.06 12.45
C LEU A 308 -17.67 -3.93 11.22
N TYR A 309 -18.70 -3.57 10.47
CA TYR A 309 -18.99 -4.13 9.17
C TYR A 309 -18.68 -3.13 8.06
N VAL A 310 -17.80 -3.53 7.13
CA VAL A 310 -17.41 -2.73 5.96
C VAL A 310 -17.80 -3.45 4.68
N PRO A 311 -18.95 -3.10 4.08
CA PRO A 311 -19.51 -3.82 2.92
C PRO A 311 -18.72 -3.66 1.63
N LYS A 312 -17.92 -2.59 1.52
CA LYS A 312 -17.03 -2.29 0.38
C LYS A 312 -15.70 -1.76 0.89
N ALA A 313 -14.75 -2.65 1.05
CA ALA A 313 -13.41 -2.30 1.54
C ALA A 313 -12.54 -1.62 0.48
N GLY A 314 -11.51 -0.92 0.95
CA GLY A 314 -10.43 -0.39 0.10
C GLY A 314 -10.54 1.08 -0.28
N GLU A 315 -11.69 1.72 -0.12
CA GLU A 315 -11.85 3.17 -0.37
C GLU A 315 -11.65 3.97 0.94
N ILE A 316 -12.40 3.63 1.97
CA ILE A 316 -12.41 4.36 3.24
C ILE A 316 -11.33 3.82 4.18
N LEU A 317 -10.55 4.74 4.74
CA LEU A 317 -9.62 4.49 5.83
C LEU A 317 -10.33 4.77 7.16
N TYR A 318 -10.25 3.85 8.10
CA TYR A 318 -10.70 4.05 9.47
C TYR A 318 -9.50 4.27 10.37
N ARG A 319 -9.54 5.31 11.21
CA ARG A 319 -8.48 5.63 12.16
C ARG A 319 -9.06 5.97 13.54
N LYS A 320 -8.41 5.50 14.59
CA LYS A 320 -8.65 5.97 15.94
C LYS A 320 -8.13 7.42 16.08
N LYS A 321 -8.92 8.26 16.76
CA LYS A 321 -8.51 9.60 17.19
C LYS A 321 -7.35 9.57 18.18
#